data_45ab312d2dbb277502fd06f5fa6dbdb8
#
_entry.id   45ab312d2dbb277502fd06f5fa6dbdb8
#
_cell.length_a   1.000
_cell.length_b   1.000
_cell.length_c   1.000
_cell.angle_alpha   90.00
_cell.angle_beta   90.00
_cell.angle_gamma   90.00
#
_symmetry.space_group_name_H-M   'P 1'
#
loop_
_entity.id
_entity.type
_entity.pdbx_description
1 polymer ?
#
loop_
_entity_poly.entity_id
_entity_poly.type
_entity_poly.pdbx_seq_one_letter_code
_entity_poly.pdbx_strand_id
1 'polypeptide(L)'
;MPSIDQAHILILATNGYERSELRVPFEKLRKRGADVKIASLESGAIKSWDKKDWGDSIDVDLLAGDVEVDEFDALVLPGGQINPDLLRLNKDAMRVVKDFLNSGKIVAAICHAPWLLIEADALRGRDATSYWSIKTDVRNAGANWKDEEVVTDDGIITSRSPDDLPAFVEKIVEEVEEGVHRRRAA
;
A
#
# COMPACT_ATOMS: atom_id res chain seq x y z
N MET A 1 5.62 2.00 20.82
CA MET A 1 5.49 1.38 19.48
C MET A 1 4.53 0.23 19.64
N PRO A 2 3.49 0.12 18.83
CA PRO A 2 2.57 -0.99 18.96
C PRO A 2 3.29 -2.29 18.56
N SER A 3 3.08 -3.37 19.29
CA SER A 3 3.35 -4.70 18.74
C SER A 3 2.34 -4.99 17.63
N ILE A 4 2.68 -5.86 16.70
CA ILE A 4 1.80 -6.13 15.54
C ILE A 4 0.39 -6.59 15.95
N ASP A 5 0.23 -7.26 17.07
CA ASP A 5 -1.05 -7.72 17.60
C ASP A 5 -1.92 -6.61 18.22
N GLN A 6 -1.40 -5.40 18.30
CA GLN A 6 -2.12 -4.19 18.72
C GLN A 6 -2.26 -3.16 17.59
N ALA A 7 -1.69 -3.46 16.42
CA ALA A 7 -1.65 -2.55 15.29
C ALA A 7 -2.99 -2.49 14.54
N HIS A 8 -3.36 -1.29 14.11
CA HIS A 8 -4.48 -1.03 13.22
C HIS A 8 -3.95 -0.71 11.82
N ILE A 9 -4.28 -1.57 10.85
CA ILE A 9 -3.73 -1.48 9.49
C ILE A 9 -4.87 -1.23 8.50
N LEU A 10 -4.69 -0.21 7.66
CA LEU A 10 -5.60 0.08 6.58
C LEU A 10 -5.08 -0.49 5.26
N ILE A 11 -5.93 -1.22 4.53
CA ILE A 11 -5.69 -1.55 3.12
C ILE A 11 -6.60 -0.65 2.28
N LEU A 12 -6.03 0.15 1.39
CA LEU A 12 -6.78 0.99 0.46
C LEU A 12 -6.76 0.35 -0.92
N ALA A 13 -7.93 -0.04 -1.42
CA ALA A 13 -8.08 -0.70 -2.70
C ALA A 13 -9.45 -0.44 -3.32
N THR A 14 -9.57 -0.64 -4.64
CA THR A 14 -10.82 -0.63 -5.38
C THR A 14 -10.86 -1.82 -6.35
N ASN A 15 -11.90 -1.91 -7.17
CA ASN A 15 -12.04 -2.99 -8.15
C ASN A 15 -10.78 -3.13 -9.03
N GLY A 16 -10.44 -4.35 -9.38
CA GLY A 16 -9.27 -4.67 -10.21
C GLY A 16 -7.95 -4.70 -9.45
N TYR A 17 -7.99 -4.78 -8.11
CA TYR A 17 -6.79 -5.06 -7.33
C TYR A 17 -6.26 -6.46 -7.65
N GLU A 18 -4.96 -6.65 -7.67
CA GLU A 18 -4.37 -7.98 -7.81
C GLU A 18 -4.73 -8.82 -6.57
N ARG A 19 -5.32 -9.98 -6.81
CA ARG A 19 -5.96 -10.81 -5.78
C ARG A 19 -5.03 -11.15 -4.63
N SER A 20 -3.84 -11.64 -4.92
CA SER A 20 -2.90 -12.08 -3.91
C SER A 20 -2.28 -10.91 -3.14
N GLU A 21 -2.09 -9.76 -3.79
CA GLU A 21 -1.48 -8.58 -3.19
C GLU A 21 -2.36 -7.90 -2.13
N LEU A 22 -3.68 -8.15 -2.15
CA LEU A 22 -4.57 -7.78 -1.06
C LEU A 22 -4.77 -8.93 -0.07
N ARG A 23 -5.12 -10.12 -0.58
CA ARG A 23 -5.50 -11.27 0.27
C ARG A 23 -4.37 -11.73 1.19
N VAL A 24 -3.15 -11.85 0.67
CA VAL A 24 -2.02 -12.35 1.46
C VAL A 24 -1.67 -11.40 2.61
N PRO A 25 -1.46 -10.08 2.41
CA PRO A 25 -1.27 -9.16 3.52
C PRO A 25 -2.45 -9.16 4.50
N PHE A 26 -3.69 -9.09 4.01
CA PHE A 26 -4.89 -9.10 4.84
C PHE A 26 -4.93 -10.31 5.78
N GLU A 27 -4.74 -11.51 5.25
CA GLU A 27 -4.81 -12.76 6.03
C GLU A 27 -3.59 -12.92 6.96
N LYS A 28 -2.39 -12.61 6.47
CA LYS A 28 -1.14 -12.78 7.24
C LYS A 28 -1.03 -11.80 8.40
N LEU A 29 -1.40 -10.54 8.19
CA LEU A 29 -1.37 -9.53 9.25
C LEU A 29 -2.45 -9.82 10.32
N ARG A 30 -3.66 -10.19 9.90
CA ARG A 30 -4.71 -10.63 10.83
C ARG A 30 -4.32 -11.88 11.63
N LYS A 31 -3.66 -12.84 10.99
CA LYS A 31 -3.16 -14.05 11.68
C LYS A 31 -2.13 -13.70 12.76
N ARG A 32 -1.43 -12.56 12.64
CA ARG A 32 -0.49 -12.04 13.65
C ARG A 32 -1.16 -11.18 14.72
N GLY A 33 -2.49 -11.02 14.65
CA GLY A 33 -3.28 -10.29 15.62
C GLY A 33 -3.64 -8.85 15.25
N ALA A 34 -3.11 -8.31 14.15
CA ALA A 34 -3.44 -6.95 13.71
C ALA A 34 -4.94 -6.80 13.38
N ASP A 35 -5.52 -5.65 13.73
CA ASP A 35 -6.81 -5.23 13.20
C ASP A 35 -6.62 -4.64 11.79
N VAL A 36 -7.13 -5.35 10.78
CA VAL A 36 -6.96 -4.94 9.38
C VAL A 36 -8.32 -4.61 8.79
N LYS A 37 -8.47 -3.37 8.33
CA LYS A 37 -9.67 -2.87 7.65
C LYS A 37 -9.39 -2.54 6.19
N ILE A 38 -10.42 -2.65 5.36
CA ILE A 38 -10.38 -2.33 3.93
C ILE A 38 -11.18 -1.06 3.67
N ALA A 39 -10.51 -0.05 3.13
CA ALA A 39 -11.15 1.14 2.61
C ALA A 39 -11.21 1.12 1.07
N SER A 40 -12.29 1.66 0.52
CA SER A 40 -12.48 1.75 -0.92
C SER A 40 -13.23 3.01 -1.34
N LEU A 41 -13.42 3.18 -2.65
CA LEU A 41 -14.13 4.31 -3.25
C LEU A 41 -15.65 4.19 -3.12
N GLU A 42 -16.15 2.96 -2.99
CA GLU A 42 -17.57 2.64 -2.89
C GLU A 42 -17.80 1.62 -1.77
N SER A 43 -18.98 1.67 -1.15
CA SER A 43 -19.40 0.69 -0.14
C SER A 43 -19.80 -0.66 -0.77
N GLY A 44 -19.90 -1.68 0.05
CA GLY A 44 -20.28 -3.03 -0.35
C GLY A 44 -19.06 -3.93 -0.51
N ALA A 45 -18.72 -4.34 -1.72
CA ALA A 45 -17.59 -5.22 -1.98
C ALA A 45 -16.83 -4.80 -3.24
N ILE A 46 -15.51 -5.01 -3.21
CA ILE A 46 -14.63 -4.79 -4.36
C ILE A 46 -14.17 -6.12 -4.93
N LYS A 47 -14.02 -6.17 -6.26
CA LYS A 47 -13.71 -7.37 -7.02
C LYS A 47 -12.24 -7.41 -7.44
N SER A 48 -11.58 -8.53 -7.19
CA SER A 48 -10.19 -8.74 -7.56
C SER A 48 -10.00 -8.98 -9.05
N TRP A 49 -8.78 -8.74 -9.51
CA TRP A 49 -8.24 -9.31 -10.75
C TRP A 49 -7.35 -10.50 -10.41
N ASP A 50 -7.65 -11.67 -10.95
CA ASP A 50 -6.90 -12.91 -10.72
C ASP A 50 -6.29 -13.39 -12.03
N LYS A 51 -5.01 -13.12 -12.22
CA LYS A 51 -4.21 -13.48 -13.41
C LYS A 51 -4.77 -12.96 -14.73
N LYS A 52 -5.87 -13.53 -15.24
CA LYS A 52 -6.41 -13.25 -16.58
C LYS A 52 -7.88 -12.84 -16.58
N ASP A 53 -8.55 -12.86 -15.43
CA ASP A 53 -9.98 -12.57 -15.33
C ASP A 53 -10.33 -12.00 -13.95
N TRP A 54 -11.58 -11.59 -13.82
CA TRP A 54 -12.12 -11.16 -12.55
C TRP A 54 -12.19 -12.34 -11.56
N GLY A 55 -11.66 -12.12 -10.36
CA GLY A 55 -11.65 -13.09 -9.28
C GLY A 55 -12.80 -12.90 -8.28
N ASP A 56 -12.54 -13.28 -7.04
CA ASP A 56 -13.45 -13.13 -5.92
C ASP A 56 -13.59 -11.67 -5.44
N SER A 57 -14.57 -11.44 -4.59
CA SER A 57 -14.82 -10.15 -3.98
C SER A 57 -14.43 -10.15 -2.50
N ILE A 58 -14.16 -8.99 -1.95
CA ILE A 58 -13.94 -8.76 -0.53
C ILE A 58 -14.79 -7.57 -0.09
N ASP A 59 -15.36 -7.67 1.12
CA ASP A 59 -16.19 -6.61 1.69
C ASP A 59 -15.36 -5.37 2.04
N VAL A 60 -15.96 -4.22 1.89
CA VAL A 60 -15.38 -2.90 2.23
C VAL A 60 -15.87 -2.50 3.62
N ASP A 61 -14.94 -2.17 4.51
CA ASP A 61 -15.23 -1.73 5.87
C ASP A 61 -15.50 -0.22 5.95
N LEU A 62 -14.80 0.58 5.14
CA LEU A 62 -14.82 2.05 5.18
C LEU A 62 -14.84 2.65 3.77
N LEU A 63 -15.47 3.81 3.63
CA LEU A 63 -15.23 4.65 2.45
C LEU A 63 -13.92 5.43 2.63
N ALA A 64 -13.19 5.64 1.54
CA ALA A 64 -11.94 6.43 1.57
C ALA A 64 -12.17 7.85 2.11
N GLY A 65 -13.37 8.43 1.87
CA GLY A 65 -13.78 9.73 2.39
C GLY A 65 -13.92 9.78 3.92
N ASP A 66 -14.22 8.64 4.54
CA ASP A 66 -14.49 8.52 5.98
C ASP A 66 -13.25 8.03 6.77
N VAL A 67 -12.12 7.83 6.11
CA VAL A 67 -10.88 7.38 6.78
C VAL A 67 -10.29 8.50 7.64
N GLU A 68 -10.15 8.21 8.93
CA GLU A 68 -9.39 9.01 9.89
C GLU A 68 -8.02 8.36 10.10
N VAL A 69 -6.98 8.99 9.55
CA VAL A 69 -5.61 8.42 9.51
C VAL A 69 -5.04 8.16 10.90
N ASP A 70 -5.45 8.95 11.89
CA ASP A 70 -5.00 8.80 13.27
C ASP A 70 -5.41 7.47 13.93
N GLU A 71 -6.46 6.82 13.41
CA GLU A 71 -6.93 5.52 13.89
C GLU A 71 -6.06 4.34 13.42
N PHE A 72 -5.11 4.56 12.53
CA PHE A 72 -4.30 3.49 11.92
C PHE A 72 -2.80 3.72 12.11
N ASP A 73 -2.04 2.65 12.13
CA ASP A 73 -0.57 2.65 12.24
C ASP A 73 0.13 2.52 10.89
N ALA A 74 -0.52 1.85 9.93
CA ALA A 74 0.05 1.61 8.60
C ALA A 74 -1.01 1.61 7.50
N LEU A 75 -0.59 1.99 6.30
CA LEU A 75 -1.33 1.90 5.04
C LEU A 75 -0.70 0.88 4.12
N VAL A 76 -1.49 -0.07 3.63
CA VAL A 76 -1.08 -1.04 2.61
C VAL A 76 -1.83 -0.75 1.30
N LEU A 77 -1.08 -0.69 0.22
CA LEU A 77 -1.55 -0.38 -1.13
C LEU A 77 -1.28 -1.58 -2.04
N PRO A 78 -2.28 -2.44 -2.28
CA PRO A 78 -2.19 -3.50 -3.28
C PRO A 78 -2.04 -2.92 -4.69
N GLY A 79 -1.44 -3.70 -5.59
CA GLY A 79 -1.29 -3.33 -6.97
C GLY A 79 -2.42 -3.86 -7.88
N GLY A 80 -2.05 -4.51 -8.95
CA GLY A 80 -2.84 -4.65 -10.15
C GLY A 80 -2.72 -3.39 -11.01
N GLN A 81 -3.13 -3.43 -12.25
CA GLN A 81 -3.07 -2.25 -13.12
C GLN A 81 -4.30 -1.34 -12.95
N ILE A 82 -5.48 -1.92 -12.79
CA ILE A 82 -6.76 -1.20 -12.73
C ILE A 82 -6.89 -0.43 -11.42
N ASN A 83 -6.62 -1.09 -10.30
CA ASN A 83 -6.80 -0.56 -8.95
C ASN A 83 -6.04 0.76 -8.71
N PRO A 84 -4.70 0.82 -8.83
CA PRO A 84 -3.99 2.07 -8.57
C PRO A 84 -4.26 3.15 -9.62
N ASP A 85 -4.61 2.76 -10.85
CA ASP A 85 -4.99 3.72 -11.89
C ASP A 85 -6.30 4.44 -11.54
N LEU A 86 -7.29 3.73 -11.02
CA LEU A 86 -8.54 4.32 -10.53
C LEU A 86 -8.33 5.13 -9.25
N LEU A 87 -7.56 4.61 -8.28
CA LEU A 87 -7.33 5.28 -7.00
C LEU A 87 -6.63 6.63 -7.18
N ARG A 88 -5.64 6.75 -8.08
CA ARG A 88 -4.89 7.99 -8.29
C ARG A 88 -5.73 9.15 -8.80
N LEU A 89 -6.88 8.88 -9.43
CA LEU A 89 -7.82 9.89 -9.90
C LEU A 89 -8.81 10.34 -8.81
N ASN A 90 -8.93 9.57 -7.72
CA ASN A 90 -9.90 9.86 -6.68
C ASN A 90 -9.28 10.75 -5.58
N LYS A 91 -9.94 11.87 -5.28
CA LYS A 91 -9.43 12.86 -4.32
C LYS A 91 -9.35 12.33 -2.89
N ASP A 92 -10.34 11.52 -2.47
CA ASP A 92 -10.38 10.98 -1.11
C ASP A 92 -9.32 9.89 -0.93
N ALA A 93 -9.14 9.02 -1.91
CA ALA A 93 -8.06 8.03 -1.90
C ALA A 93 -6.68 8.70 -1.83
N MET A 94 -6.45 9.73 -2.66
CA MET A 94 -5.18 10.46 -2.65
C MET A 94 -4.98 11.31 -1.39
N ARG A 95 -6.07 11.81 -0.76
CA ARG A 95 -6.00 12.43 0.56
C ARG A 95 -5.48 11.43 1.59
N VAL A 96 -6.06 10.23 1.66
CA VAL A 96 -5.62 9.17 2.58
C VAL A 96 -4.13 8.86 2.39
N VAL A 97 -3.68 8.64 1.16
CA VAL A 97 -2.26 8.37 0.87
C VAL A 97 -1.36 9.51 1.36
N LYS A 98 -1.70 10.77 1.04
CA LYS A 98 -0.92 11.95 1.45
C LYS A 98 -0.91 12.15 2.96
N ASP A 99 -2.03 11.92 3.64
CA ASP A 99 -2.13 12.08 5.09
C ASP A 99 -1.27 11.03 5.81
N PHE A 100 -1.27 9.78 5.36
CA PHE A 100 -0.33 8.76 5.87
C PHE A 100 1.13 9.13 5.62
N LEU A 101 1.45 9.61 4.44
CA LEU A 101 2.81 10.08 4.12
C LEU A 101 3.25 11.24 5.03
N ASN A 102 2.37 12.21 5.25
CA ASN A 102 2.65 13.39 6.07
C ASN A 102 2.74 13.07 7.56
N SER A 103 1.99 12.08 8.05
CA SER A 103 2.03 11.67 9.46
C SER A 103 3.29 10.91 9.85
N GLY A 104 4.08 10.44 8.88
CA GLY A 104 5.25 9.59 9.12
C GLY A 104 4.92 8.13 9.39
N LYS A 105 3.65 7.74 9.37
CA LYS A 105 3.20 6.35 9.52
C LYS A 105 3.62 5.49 8.33
N ILE A 106 3.65 4.19 8.49
CA ILE A 106 4.10 3.25 7.48
C ILE A 106 3.19 3.30 6.25
N VAL A 107 3.79 3.35 5.06
CA VAL A 107 3.09 3.22 3.78
C VAL A 107 3.76 2.14 2.95
N ALA A 108 3.06 1.06 2.67
CA ALA A 108 3.57 -0.09 1.95
C ALA A 108 2.83 -0.25 0.61
N ALA A 109 3.56 -0.21 -0.51
CA ALA A 109 3.02 -0.28 -1.86
C ALA A 109 3.70 -1.38 -2.68
N ILE A 110 2.91 -2.24 -3.32
CA ILE A 110 3.43 -3.36 -4.12
C ILE A 110 3.03 -3.26 -5.59
N CYS A 111 3.88 -3.75 -6.48
CA CYS A 111 3.61 -3.95 -7.91
C CYS A 111 3.39 -2.62 -8.66
N HIS A 112 2.17 -2.30 -9.07
CA HIS A 112 1.80 -1.02 -9.70
C HIS A 112 1.34 0.05 -8.70
N ALA A 113 1.14 -0.31 -7.43
CA ALA A 113 0.72 0.64 -6.40
C ALA A 113 1.69 1.83 -6.17
N PRO A 114 3.00 1.74 -6.45
CA PRO A 114 3.88 2.91 -6.42
C PRO A 114 3.44 4.08 -7.33
N TRP A 115 2.53 3.89 -8.30
CA TRP A 115 1.88 5.01 -9.00
C TRP A 115 1.19 5.98 -8.05
N LEU A 116 0.63 5.50 -6.92
CA LEU A 116 0.02 6.34 -5.90
C LEU A 116 1.05 7.20 -5.17
N LEU A 117 2.25 6.65 -4.95
CA LEU A 117 3.37 7.37 -4.35
C LEU A 117 3.93 8.42 -5.32
N ILE A 118 3.94 8.14 -6.63
CA ILE A 118 4.29 9.09 -7.69
C ILE A 118 3.29 10.25 -7.70
N GLU A 119 1.98 9.96 -7.68
CA GLU A 119 0.92 10.96 -7.66
C GLU A 119 0.96 11.85 -6.41
N ALA A 120 1.48 11.32 -5.30
CA ALA A 120 1.70 12.05 -4.06
C ALA A 120 3.04 12.81 -4.01
N ASP A 121 3.88 12.77 -5.08
CA ASP A 121 5.27 13.29 -5.12
C ASP A 121 6.16 12.77 -3.97
N ALA A 122 5.96 11.51 -3.58
CA ALA A 122 6.60 10.94 -2.39
C ALA A 122 7.90 10.19 -2.68
N LEU A 123 8.29 10.03 -3.95
CA LEU A 123 9.43 9.18 -4.33
C LEU A 123 10.71 9.95 -4.67
N ARG A 124 10.66 11.26 -4.74
CA ARG A 124 11.82 12.09 -5.11
C ARG A 124 13.00 11.90 -4.14
N GLY A 125 14.15 11.50 -4.70
CA GLY A 125 15.39 11.29 -3.92
C GLY A 125 15.37 10.07 -3.00
N ARG A 126 14.37 9.18 -3.13
CA ARG A 126 14.24 7.96 -2.31
C ARG A 126 14.66 6.72 -3.06
N ASP A 127 15.08 5.72 -2.33
CA ASP A 127 15.19 4.36 -2.83
C ASP A 127 13.80 3.72 -2.94
N ALA A 128 13.50 3.09 -4.06
CA ALA A 128 12.22 2.42 -4.27
C ALA A 128 12.33 1.28 -5.28
N THR A 129 11.38 0.36 -5.22
CA THR A 129 11.15 -0.64 -6.25
C THR A 129 9.70 -0.62 -6.70
N SER A 130 9.37 -1.39 -7.74
CA SER A 130 8.03 -1.53 -8.29
C SER A 130 7.96 -2.71 -9.24
N TYR A 131 6.78 -3.00 -9.76
CA TYR A 131 6.67 -3.87 -10.91
C TYR A 131 7.51 -3.33 -12.07
N TRP A 132 8.17 -4.22 -12.82
CA TRP A 132 9.18 -3.84 -13.83
C TRP A 132 8.64 -2.93 -14.92
N SER A 133 7.36 -3.09 -15.31
CA SER A 133 6.77 -2.28 -16.39
C SER A 133 6.68 -0.78 -16.06
N ILE A 134 6.61 -0.43 -14.77
CA ILE A 134 6.54 0.97 -14.32
C ILE A 134 7.87 1.50 -13.77
N LYS A 135 8.96 0.77 -13.95
CA LYS A 135 10.30 1.19 -13.53
C LYS A 135 10.66 2.59 -14.03
N THR A 136 10.35 2.88 -15.27
CA THR A 136 10.64 4.19 -15.88
C THR A 136 9.82 5.29 -15.23
N ASP A 137 8.57 5.03 -14.88
CA ASP A 137 7.69 6.01 -14.20
C ASP A 137 8.26 6.36 -12.82
N VAL A 138 8.69 5.34 -12.06
CA VAL A 138 9.29 5.50 -10.73
C VAL A 138 10.60 6.31 -10.82
N ARG A 139 11.46 6.03 -11.80
CA ARG A 139 12.69 6.80 -12.06
C ARG A 139 12.39 8.25 -12.46
N ASN A 140 11.42 8.46 -13.33
CA ASN A 140 11.01 9.80 -13.76
C ASN A 140 10.41 10.63 -12.62
N ALA A 141 9.83 9.98 -11.62
CA ALA A 141 9.40 10.62 -10.38
C ALA A 141 10.57 10.99 -9.45
N GLY A 142 11.81 10.69 -9.83
CA GLY A 142 13.01 11.05 -9.10
C GLY A 142 13.51 10.01 -8.11
N ALA A 143 12.97 8.79 -8.13
CA ALA A 143 13.44 7.71 -7.27
C ALA A 143 14.71 7.03 -7.80
N ASN A 144 15.52 6.51 -6.91
CA ASN A 144 16.57 5.55 -7.19
C ASN A 144 15.96 4.14 -7.21
N TRP A 145 15.51 3.70 -8.39
CA TRP A 145 14.85 2.40 -8.55
C TRP A 145 15.83 1.25 -8.41
N LYS A 146 15.49 0.28 -7.56
CA LYS A 146 16.27 -0.94 -7.31
C LYS A 146 15.46 -2.17 -7.69
N ASP A 147 16.13 -3.19 -8.24
CA ASP A 147 15.52 -4.50 -8.51
C ASP A 147 15.71 -5.42 -7.30
N GLU A 148 14.97 -5.14 -6.24
CA GLU A 148 15.01 -5.89 -4.99
C GLU A 148 13.60 -6.31 -4.60
N GLU A 149 13.47 -7.43 -3.86
CA GLU A 149 12.16 -7.97 -3.41
C GLU A 149 11.38 -6.93 -2.60
N VAL A 150 12.07 -6.21 -1.74
CA VAL A 150 11.53 -5.15 -0.92
C VAL A 150 12.58 -4.05 -0.72
N VAL A 151 12.14 -2.82 -0.84
CA VAL A 151 12.95 -1.63 -0.55
C VAL A 151 12.21 -0.78 0.46
N THR A 152 12.92 -0.31 1.49
CA THR A 152 12.38 0.59 2.53
C THR A 152 13.19 1.86 2.58
N ASP A 153 12.53 3.00 2.59
CA ASP A 153 13.13 4.32 2.77
C ASP A 153 12.21 5.18 3.65
N ASP A 154 12.66 5.50 4.87
CA ASP A 154 11.93 6.31 5.87
C ASP A 154 10.45 5.86 6.07
N GLY A 155 10.20 4.56 6.27
CA GLY A 155 8.86 3.99 6.50
C GLY A 155 7.98 3.91 5.24
N ILE A 156 8.54 4.17 4.05
CA ILE A 156 7.91 3.85 2.77
C ILE A 156 8.48 2.52 2.30
N ILE A 157 7.63 1.50 2.20
CA ILE A 157 7.97 0.15 1.77
C ILE A 157 7.47 -0.03 0.35
N THR A 158 8.34 -0.49 -0.55
CA THR A 158 7.95 -0.85 -1.92
C THR A 158 8.37 -2.27 -2.25
N SER A 159 7.60 -2.97 -3.10
CA SER A 159 7.87 -4.35 -3.52
C SER A 159 7.43 -4.55 -4.98
N ARG A 160 7.89 -5.63 -5.66
CA ARG A 160 7.77 -5.75 -7.11
C ARG A 160 6.53 -6.48 -7.59
N SER A 161 6.22 -7.64 -6.98
CA SER A 161 5.24 -8.57 -7.54
C SER A 161 4.71 -9.55 -6.49
N PRO A 162 3.69 -10.36 -6.80
CA PRO A 162 3.19 -11.39 -5.90
C PRO A 162 4.25 -12.37 -5.38
N ASP A 163 5.30 -12.62 -6.13
CA ASP A 163 6.39 -13.52 -5.71
C ASP A 163 7.15 -12.98 -4.48
N ASP A 164 7.13 -11.65 -4.30
CA ASP A 164 7.82 -10.96 -3.21
C ASP A 164 6.94 -10.78 -1.95
N LEU A 165 5.68 -11.24 -1.96
CA LEU A 165 4.73 -11.07 -0.85
C LEU A 165 5.26 -11.56 0.51
N PRO A 166 6.01 -12.66 0.62
CA PRO A 166 6.59 -13.04 1.90
C PRO A 166 7.48 -11.96 2.50
N ALA A 167 8.44 -11.44 1.73
CA ALA A 167 9.34 -10.37 2.17
C ALA A 167 8.59 -9.06 2.44
N PHE A 168 7.60 -8.72 1.61
CA PHE A 168 6.77 -7.55 1.75
C PHE A 168 5.98 -7.55 3.09
N VAL A 169 5.32 -8.66 3.43
CA VAL A 169 4.56 -8.79 4.69
C VAL A 169 5.47 -8.74 5.91
N GLU A 170 6.62 -9.44 5.86
CA GLU A 170 7.59 -9.41 6.97
C GLU A 170 8.10 -7.97 7.21
N LYS A 171 8.40 -7.23 6.14
CA LYS A 171 8.86 -5.85 6.25
C LYS A 171 7.77 -4.91 6.79
N ILE A 172 6.49 -5.10 6.44
CA ILE A 172 5.39 -4.35 7.06
C ILE A 172 5.37 -4.56 8.56
N VAL A 173 5.51 -5.80 9.03
CA VAL A 173 5.50 -6.12 10.47
C VAL A 173 6.68 -5.45 11.17
N GLU A 174 7.89 -5.57 10.63
CA GLU A 174 9.11 -4.97 11.17
C GLU A 174 8.94 -3.45 11.32
N GLU A 175 8.53 -2.76 10.26
CA GLU A 175 8.39 -1.30 10.26
C GLU A 175 7.26 -0.80 11.18
N VAL A 176 6.15 -1.55 11.28
CA VAL A 176 5.07 -1.24 12.24
C VAL A 176 5.59 -1.33 13.68
N GLU A 177 6.40 -2.33 13.99
CA GLU A 177 7.00 -2.50 15.33
C GLU A 177 8.11 -1.48 15.62
N GLU A 178 8.79 -0.94 14.58
CA GLU A 178 9.72 0.18 14.71
C GLU A 178 9.00 1.52 14.96
N GLY A 179 7.82 1.69 14.38
CA GLY A 179 6.93 2.83 14.61
C GLY A 179 7.09 3.98 13.62
N VAL A 180 6.70 5.18 14.04
CA VAL A 180 6.63 6.37 13.18
C VAL A 180 8.01 6.87 12.77
N HIS A 181 8.19 7.13 11.47
CA HIS A 181 9.41 7.65 10.87
C HIS A 181 9.37 9.18 10.70
N ARG A 182 10.48 9.84 10.97
CA ARG A 182 10.68 11.26 10.62
C ARG A 182 11.12 11.32 9.15
N ARG A 183 10.17 11.44 8.23
CA ARG A 183 10.47 11.54 6.81
C ARG A 183 11.17 12.83 6.46
N ARG A 184 12.16 12.74 5.58
CA ARG A 184 12.74 13.91 4.91
C ARG A 184 11.66 14.52 4.01
N ALA A 185 11.55 15.85 4.01
CA ALA A 185 10.71 16.55 3.03
C ALA A 185 11.20 16.23 1.61
N ALA A 186 10.26 15.98 0.71
CA ALA A 186 10.56 15.75 -0.70
C ALA A 186 11.10 17.02 -1.37
#